data_dbede2c1d6ff2de75724c731d304cd2e
#
_entry.id   dbede2c1d6ff2de75724c731d304cd2e
#
_cell.length_a   1.000
_cell.length_b   1.000
_cell.length_c   1.000
_cell.angle_alpha   90.00
_cell.angle_beta   90.00
_cell.angle_gamma   90.00
#
_symmetry.space_group_name_H-M   'P 1'
#
loop_
_entity.id
_entity.type
_entity.pdbx_description
1 polymer ?
#
loop_
_entity_poly.entity_id
_entity_poly.type
_entity_poly.pdbx_seq_one_letter_code
_entity_poly.pdbx_strand_id
1 'polypeptide(L)'
;MLHDPEEPTLFPHFTPEQLESLAPYGERVRLAPGEVLFEQGGPTPDFYVVLDGQVSATKRMGGEEVLLAVHGPGGFAGELSLLGGTPPIATARAVGPVEVLRIPAGRFRELIATSEPVARLVLPALAGRLHEVDAQLQQQEKLAALGRMAAGLAHELNNPAAAARRAAAQLAEAMAEAQEAAIRLHSHPLSADQQALLDRLHAEARECCTSPLPLAPLERSEREDAVCDWLDEHGVDDGWKATAVLVTAGIDPARLAELAEVMGEERMEGTVRWLAATLSTTLLLREVEQSTLRISQLVKSVKQYTHMDRSPELRETDLHEGLESTLALLHHKLKQGVEVVREYDPALPAICAYAGELNQVWTNLIDNAVD
;
A
#
# COMPACT_ATOMS: atom_id res chain seq x y z
N MET A 1 -8.43 -3.45 21.72
CA MET A 1 -8.69 -3.72 23.12
C MET A 1 -9.16 -2.42 23.74
N LEU A 2 -10.48 -2.28 23.96
CA LEU A 2 -11.12 -1.13 24.62
C LEU A 2 -11.06 -1.28 26.13
N HIS A 3 -9.93 -1.63 26.68
CA HIS A 3 -9.79 -1.77 28.11
C HIS A 3 -8.56 -0.99 28.56
N ASP A 4 -8.72 0.34 28.60
CA ASP A 4 -7.89 1.18 29.44
C ASP A 4 -8.78 1.72 30.56
N PRO A 5 -8.64 1.22 31.79
CA PRO A 5 -9.39 1.72 32.94
C PRO A 5 -9.02 3.17 33.31
N GLU A 6 -8.09 3.79 32.63
CA GLU A 6 -7.60 5.15 32.89
C GLU A 6 -8.21 6.24 31.98
N GLU A 7 -9.15 5.93 31.06
CA GLU A 7 -9.88 6.96 30.30
C GLU A 7 -11.24 7.28 30.93
N PRO A 8 -11.30 8.19 31.89
CA PRO A 8 -12.55 8.53 32.62
C PRO A 8 -13.59 9.24 31.75
N THR A 9 -13.23 9.64 30.53
CA THR A 9 -14.13 10.25 29.56
C THR A 9 -15.00 9.27 28.79
N LEU A 10 -14.49 8.06 28.51
CA LEU A 10 -15.22 7.01 27.78
C LEU A 10 -16.08 6.13 28.70
N PHE A 11 -15.61 5.90 29.93
CA PHE A 11 -16.25 5.06 30.92
C PHE A 11 -16.42 5.79 32.27
N PRO A 12 -17.16 6.93 32.30
CA PRO A 12 -17.39 7.66 33.55
C PRO A 12 -18.27 6.85 34.47
N HIS A 13 -18.10 7.10 35.77
CA HIS A 13 -18.85 6.47 36.83
C HIS A 13 -19.73 7.49 37.55
N PHE A 14 -20.97 7.10 37.88
CA PHE A 14 -21.81 7.85 38.78
C PHE A 14 -21.25 7.81 40.19
N THR A 15 -21.22 8.96 40.84
CA THR A 15 -20.86 9.03 42.29
C THR A 15 -21.97 8.42 43.16
N PRO A 16 -21.64 8.01 44.39
CA PRO A 16 -22.66 7.49 45.31
C PRO A 16 -23.87 8.43 45.50
N GLU A 17 -23.62 9.74 45.56
CA GLU A 17 -24.69 10.76 45.66
C GLU A 17 -25.56 10.80 44.38
N GLN A 18 -24.95 10.68 43.20
CA GLN A 18 -25.68 10.59 41.95
C GLN A 18 -26.50 9.30 41.86
N LEU A 19 -25.95 8.15 42.32
CA LEU A 19 -26.67 6.88 42.38
C LEU A 19 -27.92 6.95 43.28
N GLU A 20 -27.81 7.63 44.42
CA GLU A 20 -28.98 7.87 45.30
C GLU A 20 -30.04 8.73 44.59
N SER A 21 -29.64 9.73 43.83
CA SER A 21 -30.55 10.58 43.05
C SER A 21 -31.24 9.84 41.88
N LEU A 22 -30.61 8.79 41.35
CA LEU A 22 -31.15 7.93 40.29
C LEU A 22 -32.14 6.87 40.83
N ALA A 23 -32.00 6.47 42.09
CA ALA A 23 -32.78 5.37 42.67
C ALA A 23 -34.33 5.51 42.51
N PRO A 24 -34.94 6.71 42.59
CA PRO A 24 -36.38 6.87 42.38
C PRO A 24 -36.87 6.60 40.96
N TYR A 25 -35.97 6.60 39.95
CA TYR A 25 -36.32 6.45 38.53
C TYR A 25 -36.26 5.00 38.06
N GLY A 26 -35.71 4.07 38.85
CA GLY A 26 -35.52 2.69 38.48
C GLY A 26 -35.82 1.69 39.57
N GLU A 27 -35.60 0.43 39.27
CA GLU A 27 -35.70 -0.70 40.20
C GLU A 27 -34.34 -1.39 40.36
N ARG A 28 -34.04 -1.88 41.58
CA ARG A 28 -32.86 -2.68 41.83
C ARG A 28 -33.12 -4.11 41.38
N VAL A 29 -32.25 -4.61 40.53
CA VAL A 29 -32.32 -5.98 39.98
C VAL A 29 -31.04 -6.70 40.35
N ARG A 30 -31.16 -7.92 40.90
CA ARG A 30 -30.04 -8.80 41.16
C ARG A 30 -29.92 -9.85 40.07
N LEU A 31 -28.73 -10.01 39.54
CA LEU A 31 -28.43 -10.91 38.45
C LEU A 31 -27.46 -12.00 38.91
N ALA A 32 -27.74 -13.23 38.50
CA ALA A 32 -26.85 -14.35 38.72
C ALA A 32 -25.64 -14.29 37.77
N PRO A 33 -24.51 -14.96 38.12
CA PRO A 33 -23.35 -15.07 37.21
C PRO A 33 -23.76 -15.59 35.84
N GLY A 34 -23.35 -14.86 34.79
CA GLY A 34 -23.64 -15.21 33.38
C GLY A 34 -25.02 -14.75 32.89
N GLU A 35 -25.86 -14.16 33.73
CA GLU A 35 -27.16 -13.64 33.31
C GLU A 35 -27.02 -12.44 32.39
N VAL A 36 -27.86 -12.37 31.35
CA VAL A 36 -27.81 -11.36 30.29
C VAL A 36 -28.75 -10.22 30.59
N LEU A 37 -28.23 -8.98 30.53
CA LEU A 37 -29.02 -7.77 30.68
C LEU A 37 -29.74 -7.43 29.36
N PHE A 38 -28.99 -7.51 28.26
CA PHE A 38 -29.50 -7.38 26.89
C PHE A 38 -28.53 -8.05 25.90
N GLU A 39 -29.05 -8.45 24.74
CA GLU A 39 -28.32 -9.15 23.69
C GLU A 39 -28.04 -8.26 22.49
N GLN A 40 -26.90 -8.50 21.81
CA GLN A 40 -26.53 -7.88 20.55
C GLN A 40 -27.63 -8.13 19.50
N GLY A 41 -28.10 -7.07 18.83
CA GLY A 41 -29.16 -7.15 17.83
C GLY A 41 -30.57 -7.34 18.37
N GLY A 42 -30.71 -7.43 19.71
CA GLY A 42 -32.00 -7.56 20.38
C GLY A 42 -32.82 -6.25 20.38
N PRO A 43 -33.94 -6.23 21.12
CA PRO A 43 -34.73 -5.02 21.29
C PRO A 43 -33.96 -3.95 22.04
N THR A 44 -34.38 -2.67 21.87
CA THR A 44 -33.79 -1.55 22.60
C THR A 44 -33.84 -1.80 24.11
N PRO A 45 -32.69 -1.81 24.79
CA PRO A 45 -32.62 -2.13 26.21
C PRO A 45 -33.14 -0.99 27.08
N ASP A 46 -33.36 -1.28 28.35
CA ASP A 46 -33.43 -0.25 29.39
C ASP A 46 -32.02 0.29 29.70
N PHE A 47 -31.95 1.36 30.48
CA PHE A 47 -30.68 1.89 30.98
C PHE A 47 -30.31 1.18 32.26
N TYR A 48 -29.08 0.68 32.35
CA TYR A 48 -28.59 -0.07 33.51
C TYR A 48 -27.40 0.64 34.12
N VAL A 49 -27.43 0.83 35.43
CA VAL A 49 -26.32 1.34 36.23
C VAL A 49 -25.86 0.26 37.21
N VAL A 50 -24.59 -0.08 37.22
CA VAL A 50 -24.03 -1.09 38.13
C VAL A 50 -23.95 -0.50 39.54
N LEU A 51 -24.59 -1.16 40.47
CA LEU A 51 -24.53 -0.78 41.90
C LEU A 51 -23.47 -1.57 42.64
N ASP A 52 -23.36 -2.88 42.32
CA ASP A 52 -22.36 -3.79 42.89
C ASP A 52 -22.03 -4.90 41.88
N GLY A 53 -20.80 -5.39 41.92
CA GLY A 53 -20.32 -6.41 41.00
C GLY A 53 -19.80 -5.84 39.66
N GLN A 54 -19.80 -6.65 38.59
CA GLN A 54 -19.27 -6.27 37.28
C GLN A 54 -20.15 -6.79 36.13
N VAL A 55 -20.31 -5.99 35.11
CA VAL A 55 -21.01 -6.31 33.84
C VAL A 55 -20.03 -6.22 32.70
N SER A 56 -19.88 -7.31 31.92
CA SER A 56 -19.08 -7.32 30.68
C SER A 56 -19.96 -7.01 29.50
N ALA A 57 -19.46 -6.17 28.58
CA ALA A 57 -20.02 -5.93 27.26
C ALA A 57 -19.18 -6.66 26.20
N THR A 58 -19.77 -7.64 25.51
CA THR A 58 -19.10 -8.42 24.45
C THR A 58 -19.80 -8.24 23.12
N LYS A 59 -19.04 -8.28 22.02
CA LYS A 59 -19.56 -8.21 20.64
C LYS A 59 -19.16 -9.47 19.87
N ARG A 60 -20.11 -10.10 19.23
CA ARG A 60 -19.82 -11.23 18.32
C ARG A 60 -19.40 -10.71 16.94
N MET A 61 -18.18 -11.07 16.52
CA MET A 61 -17.58 -10.69 15.26
C MET A 61 -16.96 -11.93 14.59
N GLY A 62 -17.40 -12.31 13.41
CA GLY A 62 -16.81 -13.44 12.67
C GLY A 62 -16.91 -14.81 13.37
N GLY A 63 -17.84 -14.98 14.33
CA GLY A 63 -17.99 -16.20 15.13
C GLY A 63 -17.29 -16.18 16.48
N GLU A 64 -16.45 -15.20 16.76
CA GLU A 64 -15.77 -15.01 18.05
C GLU A 64 -16.45 -13.93 18.89
N GLU A 65 -16.42 -14.09 20.23
CA GLU A 65 -16.84 -13.05 21.17
C GLU A 65 -15.65 -12.17 21.58
N VAL A 66 -15.74 -10.89 21.27
CA VAL A 66 -14.73 -9.88 21.61
C VAL A 66 -15.23 -9.05 22.79
N LEU A 67 -14.44 -8.98 23.87
CA LEU A 67 -14.73 -8.13 25.01
C LEU A 67 -14.52 -6.65 24.62
N LEU A 68 -15.56 -5.84 24.77
CA LEU A 68 -15.50 -4.39 24.51
C LEU A 68 -15.23 -3.60 25.76
N ALA A 69 -15.93 -3.90 26.88
CA ALA A 69 -15.80 -3.17 28.13
C ALA A 69 -16.21 -4.04 29.33
N VAL A 70 -15.75 -3.63 30.50
CA VAL A 70 -16.24 -4.14 31.79
C VAL A 70 -16.68 -2.94 32.65
N HIS A 71 -17.94 -2.93 33.03
CA HIS A 71 -18.54 -1.88 33.87
C HIS A 71 -18.55 -2.33 35.33
N GLY A 72 -17.85 -1.62 36.21
CA GLY A 72 -17.89 -1.77 37.64
C GLY A 72 -18.93 -0.86 38.30
N PRO A 73 -18.96 -0.77 39.64
CA PRO A 73 -19.89 0.08 40.38
C PRO A 73 -19.85 1.54 39.91
N GLY A 74 -21.01 2.13 39.67
CA GLY A 74 -21.20 3.46 39.10
C GLY A 74 -21.15 3.48 37.56
N GLY A 75 -20.61 2.44 36.90
CA GLY A 75 -20.63 2.30 35.46
C GLY A 75 -22.03 2.02 34.92
N PHE A 76 -22.24 2.28 33.61
CA PHE A 76 -23.55 2.15 32.99
C PHE A 76 -23.49 1.55 31.60
N ALA A 77 -24.63 0.98 31.17
CA ALA A 77 -24.80 0.35 29.87
C ALA A 77 -26.24 0.54 29.32
N GLY A 78 -26.39 0.46 27.99
CA GLY A 78 -27.68 0.56 27.31
C GLY A 78 -27.98 1.92 26.69
N GLU A 79 -27.24 2.97 27.04
CA GLU A 79 -27.45 4.36 26.59
C GLU A 79 -27.26 4.52 25.06
N LEU A 80 -26.29 3.83 24.46
CA LEU A 80 -26.01 3.89 23.03
C LEU A 80 -27.23 3.55 22.19
N SER A 81 -27.83 2.40 22.47
CA SER A 81 -29.01 1.91 21.75
C SER A 81 -30.25 2.68 22.09
N LEU A 82 -30.38 3.08 23.34
CA LEU A 82 -31.54 3.76 23.86
C LEU A 82 -31.68 5.19 23.33
N LEU A 83 -30.59 5.94 23.24
CA LEU A 83 -30.55 7.29 22.69
C LEU A 83 -30.38 7.32 21.16
N GLY A 84 -29.66 6.35 20.59
CA GLY A 84 -29.49 6.20 19.15
C GLY A 84 -30.68 5.59 18.42
N GLY A 85 -31.65 4.97 19.14
CA GLY A 85 -32.77 4.28 18.53
C GLY A 85 -32.40 3.04 17.72
N THR A 86 -31.21 2.49 17.96
CA THR A 86 -30.65 1.34 17.24
C THR A 86 -30.64 0.08 18.11
N PRO A 87 -30.65 -1.13 17.51
CA PRO A 87 -30.42 -2.35 18.26
C PRO A 87 -29.07 -2.33 19.00
N PRO A 88 -28.93 -3.05 20.15
CA PRO A 88 -27.68 -3.14 20.87
C PRO A 88 -26.54 -3.67 19.99
N ILE A 89 -25.41 -2.98 20.04
CA ILE A 89 -24.19 -3.36 19.29
C ILE A 89 -23.36 -4.44 20.00
N ALA A 90 -23.70 -4.71 21.27
CA ALA A 90 -23.02 -5.65 22.15
C ALA A 90 -24.02 -6.39 23.05
N THR A 91 -23.59 -7.54 23.58
CA THR A 91 -24.30 -8.27 24.64
C THR A 91 -23.74 -7.86 25.99
N ALA A 92 -24.59 -7.42 26.92
CA ALA A 92 -24.19 -7.13 28.31
C ALA A 92 -24.54 -8.30 29.23
N ARG A 93 -23.54 -8.78 29.98
CA ARG A 93 -23.65 -9.97 30.84
C ARG A 93 -23.01 -9.77 32.22
N ALA A 94 -23.65 -10.29 33.26
CA ALA A 94 -23.10 -10.32 34.58
C ALA A 94 -21.85 -11.24 34.67
N VAL A 95 -20.73 -10.74 35.15
CA VAL A 95 -19.47 -11.51 35.29
C VAL A 95 -19.53 -12.39 36.56
N GLY A 96 -20.19 -11.90 37.60
CA GLY A 96 -20.43 -12.59 38.85
C GLY A 96 -21.83 -12.26 39.39
N PRO A 97 -22.11 -12.39 40.67
CA PRO A 97 -23.29 -11.79 41.25
C PRO A 97 -23.23 -10.28 41.08
N VAL A 98 -24.27 -9.68 40.52
CA VAL A 98 -24.33 -8.25 40.19
C VAL A 98 -25.63 -7.66 40.69
N GLU A 99 -25.58 -6.46 41.28
CA GLU A 99 -26.77 -5.65 41.54
C GLU A 99 -26.74 -4.43 40.61
N VAL A 100 -27.80 -4.22 39.83
CA VAL A 100 -27.95 -3.07 38.93
C VAL A 100 -29.21 -2.27 39.24
N LEU A 101 -29.16 -0.98 38.97
CA LEU A 101 -30.35 -0.13 38.88
C LEU A 101 -30.84 -0.15 37.45
N ARG A 102 -32.00 -0.75 37.17
CA ARG A 102 -32.66 -0.78 35.87
C ARG A 102 -33.61 0.40 35.77
N ILE A 103 -33.36 1.31 34.85
CA ILE A 103 -34.20 2.48 34.58
C ILE A 103 -34.91 2.26 33.22
N PRO A 104 -36.27 2.21 33.20
CA PRO A 104 -37.01 2.03 31.97
C PRO A 104 -36.71 3.11 30.95
N ALA A 105 -36.64 2.72 29.63
CA ALA A 105 -36.24 3.57 28.54
C ALA A 105 -36.94 4.93 28.49
N GLY A 106 -38.27 4.96 28.77
CA GLY A 106 -39.04 6.19 28.80
C GLY A 106 -38.62 7.15 29.90
N ARG A 107 -38.37 6.61 31.11
CA ARG A 107 -37.93 7.40 32.27
C ARG A 107 -36.47 7.89 32.11
N PHE A 108 -35.65 7.11 31.45
CA PHE A 108 -34.29 7.55 31.18
C PHE A 108 -34.23 8.73 30.22
N ARG A 109 -35.07 8.73 29.14
CA ARG A 109 -35.17 9.87 28.21
C ARG A 109 -35.64 11.15 28.92
N GLU A 110 -36.63 11.03 29.85
CA GLU A 110 -37.05 12.14 30.68
C GLU A 110 -35.94 12.63 31.61
N LEU A 111 -35.21 11.71 32.20
CA LEU A 111 -34.08 11.99 33.11
C LEU A 111 -32.97 12.77 32.38
N ILE A 112 -32.58 12.34 31.17
CA ILE A 112 -31.58 13.05 30.36
C ILE A 112 -32.04 14.46 29.99
N ALA A 113 -33.35 14.65 29.75
CA ALA A 113 -33.89 15.95 29.40
C ALA A 113 -34.01 16.91 30.58
N THR A 114 -34.14 16.40 31.80
CA THR A 114 -34.46 17.20 33.00
C THR A 114 -33.32 17.30 34.00
N SER A 115 -32.36 16.36 34.00
CA SER A 115 -31.25 16.29 34.95
C SER A 115 -29.93 16.66 34.29
N GLU A 116 -29.48 17.89 34.50
CA GLU A 116 -28.19 18.36 33.99
C GLU A 116 -27.00 17.51 34.46
N PRO A 117 -26.90 17.04 35.75
CA PRO A 117 -25.79 16.20 36.18
C PRO A 117 -25.71 14.86 35.44
N VAL A 118 -26.86 14.24 35.13
CA VAL A 118 -26.92 12.98 34.38
C VAL A 118 -26.55 13.21 32.90
N ALA A 119 -27.10 14.26 32.28
CA ALA A 119 -26.80 14.60 30.92
C ALA A 119 -25.30 14.92 30.69
N ARG A 120 -24.69 15.66 31.62
CA ARG A 120 -23.25 15.99 31.60
C ARG A 120 -22.34 14.76 31.69
N LEU A 121 -22.78 13.68 32.32
CA LEU A 121 -22.01 12.45 32.43
C LEU A 121 -22.23 11.52 31.22
N VAL A 122 -23.48 11.33 30.84
CA VAL A 122 -23.85 10.35 29.80
C VAL A 122 -23.57 10.83 28.38
N LEU A 123 -23.86 12.09 28.05
CA LEU A 123 -23.73 12.58 26.66
C LEU A 123 -22.28 12.62 26.15
N PRO A 124 -21.28 13.07 26.93
CA PRO A 124 -19.87 12.99 26.49
C PRO A 124 -19.40 11.54 26.33
N ALA A 125 -19.78 10.63 27.22
CA ALA A 125 -19.46 9.21 27.12
C ALA A 125 -20.07 8.58 25.87
N LEU A 126 -21.32 8.92 25.56
CA LEU A 126 -22.01 8.50 24.33
C LEU A 126 -21.25 9.00 23.09
N ALA A 127 -20.89 10.28 23.05
CA ALA A 127 -20.14 10.87 21.93
C ALA A 127 -18.78 10.18 21.74
N GLY A 128 -18.03 9.97 22.83
CA GLY A 128 -16.75 9.27 22.80
C GLY A 128 -16.87 7.83 22.30
N ARG A 129 -17.84 7.06 22.80
CA ARG A 129 -18.07 5.66 22.37
C ARG A 129 -18.52 5.57 20.90
N LEU A 130 -19.31 6.53 20.41
CA LEU A 130 -19.69 6.58 18.99
C LEU A 130 -18.47 6.84 18.09
N HIS A 131 -17.60 7.78 18.46
CA HIS A 131 -16.36 8.05 17.73
C HIS A 131 -15.45 6.84 17.66
N GLU A 132 -15.36 6.08 18.75
CA GLU A 132 -14.51 4.90 18.79
C GLU A 132 -15.05 3.75 17.95
N VAL A 133 -16.36 3.52 17.94
CA VAL A 133 -17.01 2.54 17.06
C VAL A 133 -16.78 2.91 15.60
N ASP A 134 -16.89 4.19 15.26
CA ASP A 134 -16.65 4.68 13.89
C ASP A 134 -15.19 4.50 13.48
N ALA A 135 -14.25 4.84 14.34
CA ALA A 135 -12.82 4.63 14.10
C ALA A 135 -12.47 3.13 13.90
N GLN A 136 -13.08 2.23 14.67
CA GLN A 136 -12.89 0.79 14.48
C GLN A 136 -13.46 0.27 13.17
N LEU A 137 -14.65 0.74 12.76
CA LEU A 137 -15.25 0.38 11.48
C LEU A 137 -14.36 0.85 10.32
N GLN A 138 -13.90 2.09 10.36
CA GLN A 138 -12.97 2.64 9.36
C GLN A 138 -11.67 1.81 9.28
N GLN A 139 -11.11 1.43 10.42
CA GLN A 139 -9.91 0.60 10.44
C GLN A 139 -10.15 -0.80 9.84
N GLN A 140 -11.31 -1.41 10.10
CA GLN A 140 -11.67 -2.70 9.50
C GLN A 140 -11.88 -2.59 7.98
N GLU A 141 -12.54 -1.55 7.50
CA GLU A 141 -12.72 -1.29 6.08
C GLU A 141 -11.38 -1.10 5.37
N LYS A 142 -10.45 -0.36 6.00
CA LYS A 142 -9.08 -0.17 5.51
C LYS A 142 -8.29 -1.48 5.43
N LEU A 143 -8.36 -2.31 6.47
CA LEU A 143 -7.72 -3.62 6.46
C LEU A 143 -8.32 -4.55 5.39
N ALA A 144 -9.62 -4.50 5.18
CA ALA A 144 -10.29 -5.25 4.13
C ALA A 144 -9.89 -4.75 2.72
N ALA A 145 -9.78 -3.43 2.53
CA ALA A 145 -9.27 -2.84 1.29
C ALA A 145 -7.81 -3.24 1.03
N LEU A 146 -6.94 -3.15 2.04
CA LEU A 146 -5.55 -3.61 1.95
C LEU A 146 -5.46 -5.11 1.66
N GLY A 147 -6.32 -5.93 2.27
CA GLY A 147 -6.41 -7.37 2.01
C GLY A 147 -6.79 -7.67 0.55
N ARG A 148 -7.73 -6.94 -0.03
CA ARG A 148 -8.08 -7.07 -1.46
C ARG A 148 -6.91 -6.67 -2.37
N MET A 149 -6.17 -5.63 -2.00
CA MET A 149 -5.00 -5.15 -2.75
C MET A 149 -3.75 -6.03 -2.54
N ALA A 150 -3.66 -6.79 -1.44
CA ALA A 150 -2.46 -7.54 -1.08
C ALA A 150 -2.03 -8.54 -2.15
N ALA A 151 -2.98 -9.21 -2.80
CA ALA A 151 -2.69 -10.15 -3.89
C ALA A 151 -2.08 -9.44 -5.11
N GLY A 152 -2.63 -8.28 -5.49
CA GLY A 152 -2.11 -7.45 -6.57
C GLY A 152 -0.73 -6.87 -6.25
N LEU A 153 -0.54 -6.36 -5.02
CA LEU A 153 0.74 -5.85 -4.55
C LEU A 153 1.83 -6.93 -4.52
N ALA A 154 1.50 -8.14 -4.06
CA ALA A 154 2.44 -9.26 -4.08
C ALA A 154 2.87 -9.60 -5.50
N HIS A 155 1.95 -9.56 -6.45
CA HIS A 155 2.25 -9.78 -7.87
C HIS A 155 3.13 -8.65 -8.46
N GLU A 156 2.77 -7.40 -8.17
CA GLU A 156 3.53 -6.20 -8.61
C GLU A 156 4.93 -6.10 -7.98
N LEU A 157 5.16 -6.62 -6.77
CA LEU A 157 6.48 -6.71 -6.17
C LEU A 157 7.30 -7.90 -6.72
N ASN A 158 6.65 -9.04 -6.94
CA ASN A 158 7.33 -10.23 -7.45
C ASN A 158 7.83 -10.05 -8.88
N ASN A 159 7.14 -9.28 -9.73
CA ASN A 159 7.54 -9.04 -11.11
C ASN A 159 8.92 -8.37 -11.22
N PRO A 160 9.16 -7.16 -10.64
CA PRO A 160 10.47 -6.53 -10.70
C PRO A 160 11.53 -7.32 -9.91
N ALA A 161 11.17 -7.99 -8.81
CA ALA A 161 12.11 -8.84 -8.09
C ALA A 161 12.60 -10.03 -8.93
N ALA A 162 11.71 -10.66 -9.68
CA ALA A 162 12.07 -11.73 -10.61
C ALA A 162 12.89 -11.20 -11.80
N ALA A 163 12.58 -10.01 -12.33
CA ALA A 163 13.37 -9.37 -13.37
C ALA A 163 14.79 -9.04 -12.89
N ALA A 164 14.93 -8.37 -11.73
CA ALA A 164 16.23 -8.08 -11.14
C ALA A 164 17.07 -9.34 -10.90
N ARG A 165 16.44 -10.42 -10.41
CA ARG A 165 17.14 -11.69 -10.17
C ARG A 165 17.61 -12.34 -11.47
N ARG A 166 16.82 -12.32 -12.54
CA ARG A 166 17.23 -12.84 -13.86
C ARG A 166 18.34 -12.01 -14.45
N ALA A 167 18.20 -10.68 -14.45
CA ALA A 167 19.22 -9.78 -14.96
C ALA A 167 20.55 -9.92 -14.19
N ALA A 168 20.50 -10.06 -12.86
CA ALA A 168 21.70 -10.29 -12.05
C ALA A 168 22.39 -11.63 -12.34
N ALA A 169 21.64 -12.71 -12.62
CA ALA A 169 22.20 -13.99 -13.02
C ALA A 169 22.88 -13.90 -14.40
N GLN A 170 22.22 -13.28 -15.36
CA GLN A 170 22.76 -13.07 -16.72
C GLN A 170 23.96 -12.12 -16.72
N LEU A 171 23.99 -11.14 -15.80
CA LEU A 171 25.10 -10.19 -15.68
C LEU A 171 26.43 -10.89 -15.37
N ALA A 172 26.42 -11.93 -14.52
CA ALA A 172 27.61 -12.68 -14.22
C ALA A 172 28.19 -13.41 -15.46
N GLU A 173 27.32 -13.98 -16.29
CA GLU A 173 27.67 -14.62 -17.55
C GLU A 173 28.19 -13.59 -18.57
N ALA A 174 27.46 -12.49 -18.77
CA ALA A 174 27.85 -11.41 -19.68
C ALA A 174 29.18 -10.77 -19.29
N MET A 175 29.47 -10.63 -18.00
CA MET A 175 30.77 -10.14 -17.52
C MET A 175 31.91 -11.12 -17.85
N ALA A 176 31.68 -12.41 -17.68
CA ALA A 176 32.69 -13.42 -18.04
C ALA A 176 32.98 -13.42 -19.57
N GLU A 177 31.91 -13.35 -20.37
CA GLU A 177 32.01 -13.23 -21.84
C GLU A 177 32.77 -11.96 -22.26
N ALA A 178 32.44 -10.82 -21.63
CA ALA A 178 33.10 -9.54 -21.92
C ALA A 178 34.61 -9.59 -21.58
N GLN A 179 34.99 -10.23 -20.45
CA GLN A 179 36.36 -10.41 -20.08
C GLN A 179 37.13 -11.33 -21.07
N GLU A 180 36.52 -12.44 -21.46
CA GLU A 180 37.11 -13.36 -22.44
C GLU A 180 37.25 -12.70 -23.81
N ALA A 181 36.23 -12.00 -24.28
CA ALA A 181 36.26 -11.25 -25.53
C ALA A 181 37.32 -10.14 -25.51
N ALA A 182 37.48 -9.43 -24.38
CA ALA A 182 38.52 -8.42 -24.21
C ALA A 182 39.96 -9.02 -24.32
N ILE A 183 40.18 -10.17 -23.68
CA ILE A 183 41.47 -10.87 -23.76
C ILE A 183 41.75 -11.27 -25.21
N ARG A 184 40.77 -11.80 -25.92
CA ARG A 184 40.93 -12.18 -27.33
C ARG A 184 41.19 -10.97 -28.24
N LEU A 185 40.43 -9.89 -28.07
CA LEU A 185 40.59 -8.66 -28.85
C LEU A 185 41.99 -8.04 -28.66
N HIS A 186 42.52 -8.03 -27.45
CA HIS A 186 43.80 -7.46 -27.11
C HIS A 186 44.99 -8.43 -27.26
N SER A 187 44.77 -9.68 -27.69
CA SER A 187 45.87 -10.63 -27.99
C SER A 187 46.79 -10.14 -29.09
N HIS A 188 46.31 -9.27 -29.96
CA HIS A 188 47.07 -8.54 -30.97
C HIS A 188 46.89 -7.03 -30.75
N PRO A 189 47.96 -6.23 -30.69
CA PRO A 189 47.88 -4.80 -30.43
C PRO A 189 47.00 -4.10 -31.48
N LEU A 190 46.10 -3.25 -31.06
CA LEU A 190 45.32 -2.38 -31.92
C LEU A 190 46.14 -1.17 -32.32
N SER A 191 45.93 -0.65 -33.55
CA SER A 191 46.47 0.64 -33.93
C SER A 191 45.80 1.78 -33.16
N ALA A 192 46.39 2.97 -33.12
CA ALA A 192 45.83 4.11 -32.47
C ALA A 192 44.42 4.48 -33.07
N ASP A 193 44.25 4.37 -34.37
CA ASP A 193 42.99 4.64 -35.05
C ASP A 193 41.92 3.61 -34.74
N GLN A 194 42.29 2.33 -34.67
CA GLN A 194 41.39 1.24 -34.28
C GLN A 194 40.88 1.45 -32.82
N GLN A 195 41.82 1.75 -31.93
CA GLN A 195 41.45 2.02 -30.51
C GLN A 195 40.53 3.23 -30.38
N ALA A 196 40.85 4.36 -31.05
CA ALA A 196 40.05 5.57 -31.00
C ALA A 196 38.62 5.37 -31.54
N LEU A 197 38.47 4.62 -32.66
CA LEU A 197 37.16 4.29 -33.20
C LEU A 197 36.35 3.43 -32.23
N LEU A 198 36.97 2.37 -31.67
CA LEU A 198 36.32 1.46 -30.75
C LEU A 198 35.86 2.17 -29.48
N ASP A 199 36.71 3.01 -28.88
CA ASP A 199 36.40 3.80 -27.70
C ASP A 199 35.23 4.76 -27.95
N ARG A 200 35.23 5.43 -29.10
CA ARG A 200 34.16 6.32 -29.53
C ARG A 200 32.82 5.58 -29.68
N LEU A 201 32.80 4.51 -30.48
CA LEU A 201 31.59 3.72 -30.71
C LEU A 201 31.05 3.09 -29.41
N HIS A 202 31.92 2.58 -28.56
CA HIS A 202 31.53 2.03 -27.27
C HIS A 202 30.95 3.11 -26.34
N ALA A 203 31.51 4.31 -26.30
CA ALA A 203 30.99 5.41 -25.48
C ALA A 203 29.61 5.87 -25.97
N GLU A 204 29.43 6.07 -27.30
CA GLU A 204 28.15 6.45 -27.89
C GLU A 204 27.07 5.37 -27.66
N ALA A 205 27.41 4.09 -27.91
CA ALA A 205 26.50 2.97 -27.69
C ALA A 205 26.10 2.80 -26.23
N ARG A 206 27.02 3.03 -25.30
CA ARG A 206 26.75 3.01 -23.85
C ARG A 206 25.81 4.14 -23.44
N GLU A 207 25.92 5.32 -24.02
CA GLU A 207 24.99 6.41 -23.79
C GLU A 207 23.57 6.06 -24.30
N CYS A 208 23.47 5.46 -25.49
CA CYS A 208 22.21 4.93 -26.02
C CYS A 208 21.61 3.85 -25.10
N CYS A 209 22.41 2.96 -24.51
CA CYS A 209 21.94 1.98 -23.54
C CYS A 209 21.35 2.65 -22.29
N THR A 210 21.87 3.79 -21.83
CA THR A 210 21.34 4.51 -20.66
C THR A 210 20.07 5.31 -20.96
N SER A 211 19.85 5.72 -22.21
CA SER A 211 18.65 6.45 -22.65
C SER A 211 18.19 5.96 -24.02
N PRO A 212 17.71 4.70 -24.12
CA PRO A 212 17.30 4.15 -25.43
C PRO A 212 16.13 4.92 -26.00
N LEU A 213 16.22 5.19 -27.30
CA LEU A 213 15.09 5.73 -28.06
C LEU A 213 13.96 4.68 -28.11
N PRO A 214 12.72 5.07 -27.85
CA PRO A 214 11.60 4.17 -27.98
C PRO A 214 11.39 3.85 -29.46
N LEU A 215 11.70 2.61 -29.86
CA LEU A 215 11.42 2.10 -31.20
C LEU A 215 10.06 1.40 -31.20
N ALA A 216 9.27 1.62 -32.28
CA ALA A 216 8.07 0.82 -32.47
C ALA A 216 8.45 -0.67 -32.70
N PRO A 217 7.60 -1.63 -32.29
CA PRO A 217 7.95 -3.06 -32.42
C PRO A 217 8.33 -3.50 -33.82
N LEU A 218 7.65 -2.99 -34.84
CA LEU A 218 7.96 -3.29 -36.23
C LEU A 218 9.32 -2.70 -36.66
N GLU A 219 9.58 -1.45 -36.32
CA GLU A 219 10.85 -0.78 -36.62
C GLU A 219 12.03 -1.48 -35.92
N ARG A 220 11.82 -1.96 -34.69
CA ARG A 220 12.83 -2.74 -33.98
C ARG A 220 13.15 -4.04 -34.74
N SER A 221 12.12 -4.80 -35.17
CA SER A 221 12.31 -6.04 -35.92
C SER A 221 13.06 -5.80 -37.25
N GLU A 222 12.67 -4.76 -38.00
CA GLU A 222 13.33 -4.42 -39.24
C GLU A 222 14.82 -4.06 -39.05
N ARG A 223 15.17 -3.36 -37.94
CA ARG A 223 16.55 -3.04 -37.62
C ARG A 223 17.34 -4.28 -37.17
N GLU A 224 16.69 -5.16 -36.38
CA GLU A 224 17.30 -6.41 -35.95
C GLU A 224 17.60 -7.31 -37.17
N ASP A 225 16.67 -7.44 -38.11
CA ASP A 225 16.87 -8.19 -39.32
C ASP A 225 18.04 -7.61 -40.16
N ALA A 226 18.08 -6.29 -40.35
CA ALA A 226 19.14 -5.64 -41.14
C ALA A 226 20.54 -5.80 -40.46
N VAL A 227 20.64 -5.75 -39.14
CA VAL A 227 21.90 -5.99 -38.42
C VAL A 227 22.29 -7.45 -38.50
N CYS A 228 21.35 -8.37 -38.37
CA CYS A 228 21.60 -9.81 -38.47
C CYS A 228 22.13 -10.19 -39.83
N ASP A 229 21.47 -9.75 -40.92
CA ASP A 229 21.88 -9.99 -42.30
C ASP A 229 23.29 -9.46 -42.56
N TRP A 230 23.58 -8.24 -42.05
CA TRP A 230 24.92 -7.66 -42.20
C TRP A 230 26.00 -8.49 -41.51
N LEU A 231 25.75 -8.98 -40.28
CA LEU A 231 26.68 -9.82 -39.51
C LEU A 231 26.94 -11.17 -40.18
N ASP A 232 25.88 -11.77 -40.73
CA ASP A 232 25.98 -13.04 -41.46
C ASP A 232 26.79 -12.88 -42.79
N GLU A 233 26.55 -11.79 -43.54
CA GLU A 233 27.31 -11.48 -44.77
C GLU A 233 28.82 -11.25 -44.53
N HIS A 234 29.18 -10.76 -43.31
CA HIS A 234 30.55 -10.49 -42.92
C HIS A 234 31.20 -11.61 -42.07
N GLY A 235 30.56 -12.79 -42.02
CA GLY A 235 31.11 -13.99 -41.42
C GLY A 235 31.27 -13.94 -39.90
N VAL A 236 30.41 -13.19 -39.22
CA VAL A 236 30.37 -13.16 -37.74
C VAL A 236 29.53 -14.35 -37.24
N ASP A 237 30.22 -15.39 -36.80
CA ASP A 237 29.54 -16.57 -36.28
C ASP A 237 28.63 -16.23 -35.09
N ASP A 238 27.42 -16.82 -35.06
CA ASP A 238 26.41 -16.54 -34.02
C ASP A 238 26.03 -15.06 -33.89
N GLY A 239 26.16 -14.26 -34.96
CA GLY A 239 25.85 -12.82 -35.01
C GLY A 239 24.46 -12.47 -34.47
N TRP A 240 23.47 -13.36 -34.67
CA TRP A 240 22.10 -13.20 -34.20
C TRP A 240 22.01 -13.00 -32.65
N LYS A 241 22.96 -13.51 -31.84
CA LYS A 241 23.00 -13.31 -30.41
C LYS A 241 23.33 -11.87 -30.02
N ALA A 242 24.12 -11.18 -30.86
CA ALA A 242 24.53 -9.80 -30.61
C ALA A 242 23.49 -8.77 -31.12
N THR A 243 22.65 -9.15 -32.06
CA THR A 243 21.76 -8.27 -32.83
C THR A 243 20.88 -7.39 -31.96
N ALA A 244 20.11 -7.98 -31.01
CA ALA A 244 19.19 -7.22 -30.14
C ALA A 244 19.92 -6.20 -29.26
N VAL A 245 21.11 -6.54 -28.78
CA VAL A 245 21.93 -5.65 -27.95
C VAL A 245 22.48 -4.50 -28.80
N LEU A 246 23.01 -4.77 -29.98
CA LEU A 246 23.55 -3.77 -30.88
C LEU A 246 22.49 -2.77 -31.33
N VAL A 247 21.31 -3.24 -31.72
CA VAL A 247 20.17 -2.38 -32.09
C VAL A 247 19.72 -1.52 -30.91
N THR A 248 19.63 -2.11 -29.72
CA THR A 248 19.26 -1.34 -28.50
C THR A 248 20.29 -0.26 -28.16
N ALA A 249 21.55 -0.53 -28.47
CA ALA A 249 22.68 0.39 -28.31
C ALA A 249 22.83 1.40 -29.47
N GLY A 250 21.90 1.42 -30.45
CA GLY A 250 21.92 2.35 -31.56
C GLY A 250 22.96 2.03 -32.62
N ILE A 251 23.45 0.80 -32.66
CA ILE A 251 24.41 0.33 -33.69
C ILE A 251 23.62 -0.26 -34.86
N ASP A 252 23.72 0.37 -36.01
CA ASP A 252 23.11 -0.02 -37.26
C ASP A 252 24.15 -0.60 -38.25
N PRO A 253 23.74 -1.12 -39.43
CA PRO A 253 24.66 -1.63 -40.46
C PRO A 253 25.69 -0.60 -40.93
N ALA A 254 25.38 0.70 -40.93
CA ALA A 254 26.31 1.73 -41.36
C ALA A 254 27.47 1.89 -40.34
N ARG A 255 27.18 1.83 -39.03
CA ARG A 255 28.17 1.82 -37.96
C ARG A 255 29.03 0.55 -37.95
N LEU A 256 28.42 -0.60 -38.27
CA LEU A 256 29.16 -1.86 -38.43
C LEU A 256 30.10 -1.82 -39.65
N ALA A 257 29.69 -1.20 -40.76
CA ALA A 257 30.52 -1.01 -41.94
C ALA A 257 31.74 -0.09 -41.63
N GLU A 258 31.52 1.04 -40.93
CA GLU A 258 32.62 1.90 -40.46
C GLU A 258 33.63 1.10 -39.60
N LEU A 259 33.11 0.23 -38.72
CA LEU A 259 33.91 -0.60 -37.86
C LEU A 259 34.73 -1.64 -38.69
N ALA A 260 34.11 -2.28 -39.68
CA ALA A 260 34.74 -3.27 -40.50
C ALA A 260 35.87 -2.68 -41.40
N GLU A 261 35.68 -1.47 -41.93
CA GLU A 261 36.68 -0.76 -42.71
C GLU A 261 37.98 -0.52 -41.93
N VAL A 262 37.87 -0.17 -40.62
CA VAL A 262 39.03 0.17 -39.80
C VAL A 262 39.64 -1.07 -39.12
N MET A 263 38.78 -2.02 -38.67
CA MET A 263 39.22 -3.20 -37.93
C MET A 263 39.72 -4.31 -38.84
N GLY A 264 39.19 -4.42 -40.07
CA GLY A 264 39.43 -5.50 -40.98
C GLY A 264 38.62 -6.77 -40.65
N GLU A 265 38.38 -7.60 -41.69
CA GLU A 265 37.52 -8.79 -41.54
C GLU A 265 38.00 -9.78 -40.49
N GLU A 266 39.33 -10.00 -40.37
CA GLU A 266 39.91 -10.95 -39.42
C GLU A 266 39.59 -10.59 -37.93
N ARG A 267 39.37 -9.33 -37.63
CA ARG A 267 39.12 -8.86 -36.24
C ARG A 267 37.64 -8.56 -35.98
N MET A 268 36.82 -8.55 -37.01
CA MET A 268 35.43 -8.12 -36.91
C MET A 268 34.62 -8.97 -35.95
N GLU A 269 34.75 -10.30 -36.02
CA GLU A 269 34.07 -11.21 -35.06
C GLU A 269 34.42 -10.94 -33.60
N GLY A 270 35.73 -10.81 -33.30
CA GLY A 270 36.19 -10.53 -31.94
C GLY A 270 35.73 -9.17 -31.42
N THR A 271 35.69 -8.15 -32.31
CA THR A 271 35.27 -6.80 -32.00
C THR A 271 33.77 -6.76 -31.69
N VAL A 272 32.95 -7.37 -32.55
CA VAL A 272 31.49 -7.45 -32.36
C VAL A 272 31.15 -8.20 -31.06
N ARG A 273 31.80 -9.33 -30.82
CA ARG A 273 31.60 -10.10 -29.57
C ARG A 273 31.93 -9.29 -28.33
N TRP A 274 33.08 -8.59 -28.33
CA TRP A 274 33.47 -7.74 -27.22
C TRP A 274 32.47 -6.60 -27.00
N LEU A 275 32.09 -5.92 -28.07
CA LEU A 275 31.13 -4.81 -28.03
C LEU A 275 29.77 -5.26 -27.49
N ALA A 276 29.22 -6.35 -28.05
CA ALA A 276 27.94 -6.90 -27.63
C ALA A 276 27.97 -7.35 -26.16
N ALA A 277 29.00 -8.08 -25.73
CA ALA A 277 29.12 -8.54 -24.35
C ALA A 277 29.23 -7.37 -23.35
N THR A 278 30.01 -6.33 -23.70
CA THR A 278 30.19 -5.15 -22.84
C THR A 278 28.91 -4.33 -22.75
N LEU A 279 28.19 -4.15 -23.86
CA LEU A 279 26.90 -3.46 -23.88
C LEU A 279 25.80 -4.25 -23.16
N SER A 280 25.82 -5.59 -23.27
CA SER A 280 24.93 -6.48 -22.50
C SER A 280 25.08 -6.26 -21.00
N THR A 281 26.31 -6.13 -20.48
CA THR A 281 26.52 -5.85 -19.05
C THR A 281 25.87 -4.51 -18.63
N THR A 282 25.95 -3.49 -19.49
CA THR A 282 25.36 -2.16 -19.24
C THR A 282 23.83 -2.24 -19.22
N LEU A 283 23.21 -2.95 -20.16
CA LEU A 283 21.77 -3.13 -20.24
C LEU A 283 21.22 -3.94 -19.05
N LEU A 284 21.89 -5.02 -18.67
CA LEU A 284 21.51 -5.87 -17.55
C LEU A 284 21.63 -5.13 -16.22
N LEU A 285 22.69 -4.34 -16.02
CA LEU A 285 22.85 -3.50 -14.84
C LEU A 285 21.70 -2.50 -14.72
N ARG A 286 21.33 -1.86 -15.83
CA ARG A 286 20.21 -0.95 -15.89
C ARG A 286 18.88 -1.64 -15.56
N GLU A 287 18.65 -2.86 -16.04
CA GLU A 287 17.46 -3.64 -15.71
C GLU A 287 17.37 -3.92 -14.20
N VAL A 288 18.50 -4.23 -13.56
CA VAL A 288 18.61 -4.39 -12.11
C VAL A 288 18.25 -3.08 -11.40
N GLU A 289 18.85 -1.95 -11.81
CA GLU A 289 18.58 -0.63 -11.22
C GLU A 289 17.11 -0.24 -11.35
N GLN A 290 16.53 -0.34 -12.53
CA GLN A 290 15.13 -0.01 -12.77
C GLN A 290 14.18 -0.89 -11.95
N SER A 291 14.49 -2.19 -11.87
CA SER A 291 13.70 -3.14 -11.09
C SER A 291 13.76 -2.82 -9.59
N THR A 292 14.94 -2.49 -9.06
CA THR A 292 15.11 -2.13 -7.64
C THR A 292 14.48 -0.78 -7.30
N LEU A 293 14.57 0.20 -8.19
CA LEU A 293 13.87 1.49 -8.05
C LEU A 293 12.36 1.29 -7.99
N ARG A 294 11.81 0.44 -8.86
CA ARG A 294 10.39 0.13 -8.88
C ARG A 294 9.92 -0.55 -7.59
N ILE A 295 10.71 -1.51 -7.05
CA ILE A 295 10.44 -2.11 -5.74
C ILE A 295 10.40 -1.04 -4.65
N SER A 296 11.40 -0.16 -4.62
CA SER A 296 11.50 0.92 -3.63
C SER A 296 10.31 1.86 -3.68
N GLN A 297 9.86 2.23 -4.88
CA GLN A 297 8.67 3.06 -5.09
C GLN A 297 7.40 2.38 -4.59
N LEU A 298 7.19 1.09 -4.91
CA LEU A 298 6.05 0.32 -4.43
C LEU A 298 6.04 0.21 -2.91
N VAL A 299 7.19 -0.10 -2.29
CA VAL A 299 7.31 -0.16 -0.83
C VAL A 299 7.03 1.20 -0.19
N LYS A 300 7.53 2.30 -0.79
CA LYS A 300 7.25 3.66 -0.32
C LYS A 300 5.75 3.97 -0.38
N SER A 301 5.07 3.64 -1.49
CA SER A 301 3.63 3.86 -1.66
C SER A 301 2.80 3.05 -0.64
N VAL A 302 3.13 1.79 -0.42
CA VAL A 302 2.48 0.95 0.61
C VAL A 302 2.70 1.54 2.00
N LYS A 303 3.93 1.95 2.31
CA LYS A 303 4.25 2.56 3.61
C LYS A 303 3.51 3.90 3.80
N GLN A 304 3.43 4.74 2.80
CA GLN A 304 2.66 5.98 2.86
C GLN A 304 1.19 5.67 3.11
N TYR A 305 0.59 4.74 2.36
CA TYR A 305 -0.80 4.34 2.55
C TYR A 305 -1.08 3.81 3.97
N THR A 306 -0.18 3.02 4.55
CA THR A 306 -0.35 2.45 5.90
C THR A 306 0.03 3.38 7.04
N HIS A 307 0.99 4.32 6.85
CA HIS A 307 1.48 5.22 7.89
C HIS A 307 0.69 6.54 8.00
N MET A 308 0.03 6.98 6.92
CA MET A 308 -0.81 8.19 6.93
C MET A 308 -1.97 8.11 7.93
N ASP A 309 -2.30 6.89 8.40
CA ASP A 309 -3.43 6.60 9.26
C ASP A 309 -3.13 6.61 10.78
N ARG A 310 -1.87 6.79 11.20
CA ARG A 310 -1.51 6.71 12.64
C ARG A 310 -1.75 7.99 13.44
N SER A 311 -2.01 9.11 12.79
CA SER A 311 -2.35 10.37 13.47
C SER A 311 -3.44 11.06 12.68
N PRO A 312 -4.63 11.26 13.25
CA PRO A 312 -5.69 12.08 12.65
C PRO A 312 -5.33 13.58 12.81
N GLU A 313 -4.13 13.96 12.35
CA GLU A 313 -3.66 15.33 12.41
C GLU A 313 -3.74 15.97 11.02
N LEU A 314 -4.26 17.20 10.99
CA LEU A 314 -4.18 18.08 9.84
C LEU A 314 -2.70 18.39 9.55
N ARG A 315 -2.24 18.08 8.34
CA ARG A 315 -0.87 18.37 7.91
C ARG A 315 -0.85 18.95 6.51
N GLU A 316 0.22 19.67 6.20
CA GLU A 316 0.49 20.09 4.83
C GLU A 316 0.62 18.84 3.94
N THR A 317 -0.25 18.76 2.93
CA THR A 317 -0.40 17.58 2.06
C THR A 317 -0.34 18.03 0.61
N ASP A 318 0.58 17.42 -0.15
CA ASP A 318 0.64 17.54 -1.60
C ASP A 318 -0.38 16.57 -2.22
N LEU A 319 -1.37 17.11 -2.93
CA LEU A 319 -2.43 16.33 -3.55
C LEU A 319 -1.91 15.42 -4.68
N HIS A 320 -0.89 15.88 -5.42
CA HIS A 320 -0.31 15.10 -6.50
C HIS A 320 0.42 13.86 -5.98
N GLU A 321 1.15 13.98 -4.85
CA GLU A 321 1.81 12.83 -4.22
C GLU A 321 0.81 11.77 -3.77
N GLY A 322 -0.34 12.18 -3.24
CA GLY A 322 -1.44 11.28 -2.86
C GLY A 322 -2.04 10.53 -4.06
N LEU A 323 -2.32 11.26 -5.15
CA LEU A 323 -2.83 10.69 -6.39
C LEU A 323 -1.83 9.71 -7.03
N GLU A 324 -0.56 10.08 -7.17
CA GLU A 324 0.47 9.21 -7.75
C GLU A 324 0.71 7.96 -6.91
N SER A 325 0.69 8.07 -5.59
CA SER A 325 0.79 6.92 -4.68
C SER A 325 -0.38 5.95 -4.88
N THR A 326 -1.60 6.47 -5.05
CA THR A 326 -2.80 5.66 -5.30
C THR A 326 -2.75 4.99 -6.68
N LEU A 327 -2.35 5.73 -7.73
CA LEU A 327 -2.15 5.18 -9.09
C LEU A 327 -1.10 4.07 -9.11
N ALA A 328 -0.01 4.23 -8.35
CA ALA A 328 1.02 3.19 -8.22
C ALA A 328 0.48 1.91 -7.56
N LEU A 329 -0.36 2.03 -6.55
CA LEU A 329 -1.01 0.89 -5.87
C LEU A 329 -2.02 0.17 -6.78
N LEU A 330 -2.78 0.91 -7.58
CA LEU A 330 -3.79 0.38 -8.50
C LEU A 330 -3.24 0.01 -9.88
N HIS A 331 -1.93 0.12 -10.08
CA HIS A 331 -1.28 -0.08 -11.39
C HIS A 331 -1.65 -1.42 -12.05
N HIS A 332 -1.84 -2.49 -11.26
CA HIS A 332 -2.22 -3.81 -11.78
C HIS A 332 -3.59 -3.80 -12.48
N LYS A 333 -4.54 -2.99 -12.01
CA LYS A 333 -5.86 -2.80 -12.66
C LYS A 333 -5.75 -1.90 -13.88
N LEU A 334 -4.96 -0.82 -13.78
CA LEU A 334 -4.79 0.18 -14.85
C LEU A 334 -4.14 -0.40 -16.12
N LYS A 335 -3.28 -1.42 -16.01
CA LYS A 335 -2.66 -2.11 -17.16
C LYS A 335 -3.64 -2.84 -18.08
N GLN A 336 -4.89 -3.01 -17.70
CA GLN A 336 -5.89 -3.76 -18.47
C GLN A 336 -6.61 -2.90 -19.53
N GLY A 337 -5.90 -2.00 -20.21
CA GLY A 337 -6.42 -1.20 -21.29
C GLY A 337 -6.92 0.19 -20.90
N VAL A 338 -6.55 0.65 -19.70
CA VAL A 338 -6.86 2.01 -19.23
C VAL A 338 -5.69 2.93 -19.50
N GLU A 339 -5.92 4.04 -20.18
CA GLU A 339 -4.95 5.12 -20.38
C GLU A 339 -5.11 6.15 -19.25
N VAL A 340 -4.03 6.41 -18.53
CA VAL A 340 -3.99 7.42 -17.47
C VAL A 340 -3.37 8.70 -18.00
N VAL A 341 -4.20 9.72 -18.23
CA VAL A 341 -3.75 11.07 -18.62
C VAL A 341 -3.57 11.93 -17.38
N ARG A 342 -2.41 12.57 -17.25
CA ARG A 342 -2.04 13.42 -16.11
C ARG A 342 -2.04 14.88 -16.53
N GLU A 343 -3.00 15.64 -16.01
CA GLU A 343 -3.11 17.08 -16.24
C GLU A 343 -3.04 17.79 -14.89
N TYR A 344 -1.84 17.85 -14.32
CA TYR A 344 -1.58 18.47 -13.02
C TYR A 344 -1.16 19.94 -13.17
N ASP A 345 -1.65 20.79 -12.27
CA ASP A 345 -1.11 22.15 -12.12
C ASP A 345 0.14 22.11 -11.21
N PRO A 346 1.35 22.31 -11.75
CA PRO A 346 2.57 22.28 -10.96
C PRO A 346 2.68 23.41 -9.93
N ALA A 347 1.83 24.44 -10.04
CA ALA A 347 1.79 25.56 -9.12
C ALA A 347 0.79 25.36 -7.96
N LEU A 348 0.09 24.21 -7.91
CA LEU A 348 -0.87 23.92 -6.85
C LEU A 348 -0.16 23.84 -5.50
N PRO A 349 -0.51 24.70 -4.51
CA PRO A 349 0.12 24.68 -3.19
C PRO A 349 -0.35 23.47 -2.39
N ALA A 350 0.51 23.03 -1.46
CA ALA A 350 0.10 22.05 -0.45
C ALA A 350 -1.07 22.60 0.39
N ILE A 351 -2.01 21.73 0.73
CA ILE A 351 -3.18 22.06 1.54
C ILE A 351 -3.09 21.41 2.92
N CYS A 352 -3.71 22.04 3.92
CA CYS A 352 -3.85 21.46 5.24
C CYS A 352 -5.02 20.47 5.24
N ALA A 353 -4.73 19.15 5.26
CA ALA A 353 -5.73 18.10 5.12
C ALA A 353 -5.36 16.82 5.89
N TYR A 354 -6.35 15.97 6.08
CA TYR A 354 -6.17 14.58 6.53
C TYR A 354 -5.74 13.72 5.34
N ALA A 355 -4.43 13.55 5.17
CA ALA A 355 -3.87 12.87 4.00
C ALA A 355 -4.36 11.42 3.83
N GLY A 356 -4.65 10.72 4.94
CA GLY A 356 -5.22 9.36 4.90
C GLY A 356 -6.64 9.32 4.32
N GLU A 357 -7.49 10.26 4.71
CA GLU A 357 -8.86 10.35 4.20
C GLU A 357 -8.88 10.71 2.70
N LEU A 358 -8.01 11.64 2.28
CA LEU A 358 -7.86 11.97 0.87
C LEU A 358 -7.42 10.76 0.03
N ASN A 359 -6.46 9.97 0.51
CA ASN A 359 -6.01 8.76 -0.20
C ASN A 359 -7.14 7.72 -0.31
N GLN A 360 -8.01 7.62 0.68
CA GLN A 360 -9.18 6.76 0.59
C GLN A 360 -10.17 7.26 -0.47
N VAL A 361 -10.37 8.57 -0.55
CA VAL A 361 -11.19 9.19 -1.61
C VAL A 361 -10.61 8.87 -2.99
N TRP A 362 -9.30 9.09 -3.18
CA TRP A 362 -8.63 8.77 -4.45
C TRP A 362 -8.74 7.30 -4.80
N THR A 363 -8.51 6.42 -3.83
CA THR A 363 -8.63 4.97 -4.05
C THR A 363 -10.03 4.58 -4.49
N ASN A 364 -11.06 5.08 -3.82
CA ASN A 364 -12.44 4.77 -4.15
C ASN A 364 -12.84 5.32 -5.53
N LEU A 365 -12.43 6.55 -5.85
CA LEU A 365 -12.75 7.17 -7.14
C LEU A 365 -12.05 6.48 -8.30
N ILE A 366 -10.76 6.18 -8.17
CA ILE A 366 -9.97 5.54 -9.22
C ILE A 366 -10.41 4.08 -9.40
N ASP A 367 -10.63 3.35 -8.30
CA ASP A 367 -11.09 1.96 -8.35
C ASP A 367 -12.45 1.85 -9.05
N ASN A 368 -13.41 2.72 -8.69
CA ASN A 368 -14.72 2.78 -9.35
C ASN A 368 -14.66 3.24 -10.82
N ALA A 369 -13.65 4.02 -11.19
CA ALA A 369 -13.50 4.46 -12.58
C ALA A 369 -12.90 3.37 -13.50
N VAL A 370 -12.24 2.39 -12.92
CA VAL A 370 -11.58 1.28 -13.63
C VAL A 370 -12.48 0.05 -13.73
N ASP A 371 -13.35 -0.18 -12.74
CA ASP A 371 -14.34 -1.27 -12.75
C ASP A 371 -15.50 -0.95 -13.72
#